data_dc366a25ba84e6868f2a3118a9f5bc0d
#
_entry.id   dc366a25ba84e6868f2a3118a9f5bc0d
#
_cell.length_a   1.000
_cell.length_b   1.000
_cell.length_c   1.000
_cell.angle_alpha   90.00
_cell.angle_beta   90.00
_cell.angle_gamma   90.00
#
_symmetry.space_group_name_H-M   'P 1'
#
loop_
_entity.id
_entity.type
_entity.pdbx_description
1 polymer ?
#
loop_
_entity_poly.entity_id
_entity_poly.type
_entity_poly.pdbx_seq_one_letter_code
_entity_poly.pdbx_strand_id
1 'polypeptide(L)'
;MHKPKESRIIDRNQSVLPDITGAIGSTPLVELSRFGKNLNGRILAKLDYLNPGFSKKDRAALQIILDAESSGELVPGQTVIELTSGNMGTGLAIVCTIRGYPFIAVMSRGNSMERARMMRAMGAEVVLVDQCHDSVPGQVSGPDLQRVEDVTTRLVAERGGFRADQFLLEGNRRAHYMGTGPELVEQSSDSIDGFCDFVGSGGTLAGVTQFLKEHNPAIRCYAVEPDGAEALAGGRTDTPGHRIQGGGYLKPHLCALAGIKLDGYLRVSDSEAIQCARELAAKEGIFAGFSAGANVAAAMKLLRSEMAGKTIAVVIC
;
A
#
# COMPACT_ATOMS: atom_id res chain seq x y z
N MET A 1 -25.93 16.06 9.68
CA MET A 1 -25.82 14.72 9.06
C MET A 1 -25.36 14.89 7.62
N HIS A 2 -24.04 14.82 7.38
CA HIS A 2 -23.51 14.82 6.01
C HIS A 2 -23.63 13.38 5.48
N LYS A 3 -24.43 13.18 4.44
CA LYS A 3 -24.42 11.92 3.68
C LYS A 3 -22.99 11.71 3.14
N PRO A 4 -22.38 10.53 3.32
CA PRO A 4 -21.11 10.23 2.65
C PRO A 4 -21.35 10.36 1.15
N LYS A 5 -20.50 11.14 0.47
CA LYS A 5 -20.49 11.21 -0.99
C LYS A 5 -20.22 9.80 -1.52
N GLU A 6 -21.03 9.40 -2.48
CA GLU A 6 -21.09 8.08 -3.11
C GLU A 6 -19.74 7.40 -3.28
N SER A 7 -19.66 6.12 -2.85
CA SER A 7 -18.52 5.26 -3.08
C SER A 7 -18.23 5.21 -4.58
N ARG A 8 -16.99 5.49 -4.99
CA ARG A 8 -16.53 5.33 -6.37
C ARG A 8 -16.27 3.86 -6.68
N ILE A 9 -17.27 3.01 -6.56
CA ILE A 9 -17.18 1.67 -7.14
C ILE A 9 -17.40 1.86 -8.63
N ILE A 10 -16.30 1.80 -9.38
CA ILE A 10 -16.35 1.86 -10.84
C ILE A 10 -16.85 0.51 -11.32
N ASP A 11 -18.02 0.48 -11.90
CA ASP A 11 -18.50 -0.69 -12.64
C ASP A 11 -17.60 -0.90 -13.86
N ARG A 12 -16.69 -1.87 -13.78
CA ARG A 12 -15.81 -2.25 -14.90
C ARG A 12 -16.57 -2.81 -16.11
N ASN A 13 -17.87 -3.03 -16.00
CA ASN A 13 -18.75 -3.39 -17.12
C ASN A 13 -19.22 -2.17 -17.93
N GLN A 14 -18.88 -0.94 -17.53
CA GLN A 14 -19.15 0.23 -18.33
C GLN A 14 -18.19 0.34 -19.52
N SER A 15 -18.74 0.71 -20.65
CA SER A 15 -18.23 0.44 -21.99
C SER A 15 -16.88 1.04 -22.35
N VAL A 16 -16.52 2.23 -21.90
CA VAL A 16 -15.21 2.87 -22.19
C VAL A 16 -14.86 3.80 -21.04
N LEU A 17 -13.68 3.63 -20.47
CA LEU A 17 -13.16 4.54 -19.46
C LEU A 17 -12.56 5.79 -20.13
N PRO A 18 -12.71 6.98 -19.55
CA PRO A 18 -12.18 8.21 -20.14
C PRO A 18 -10.66 8.23 -20.24
N ASP A 19 -9.98 7.60 -19.28
CA ASP A 19 -8.53 7.43 -19.23
C ASP A 19 -8.14 6.30 -18.28
N ILE A 20 -6.84 6.04 -18.16
CA ILE A 20 -6.31 4.93 -17.36
C ILE A 20 -6.54 5.12 -15.85
N THR A 21 -6.74 6.33 -15.36
CA THR A 21 -7.04 6.56 -13.93
C THR A 21 -8.40 5.98 -13.52
N GLY A 22 -9.34 5.89 -14.48
CA GLY A 22 -10.60 5.19 -14.31
C GLY A 22 -10.47 3.68 -14.06
N ALA A 23 -9.34 3.06 -14.41
CA ALA A 23 -9.06 1.66 -14.15
C ALA A 23 -8.43 1.41 -12.76
N ILE A 24 -8.15 2.48 -11.99
CA ILE A 24 -7.64 2.36 -10.62
C ILE A 24 -8.77 2.00 -9.67
N GLY A 25 -8.59 0.94 -8.90
CA GLY A 25 -9.61 0.42 -8.01
C GLY A 25 -10.49 -0.65 -8.67
N SER A 26 -11.58 -1.01 -8.01
CA SER A 26 -12.49 -2.10 -8.42
C SER A 26 -11.75 -3.37 -8.82
N THR A 27 -10.64 -3.65 -8.15
CA THR A 27 -9.83 -4.85 -8.41
C THR A 27 -10.59 -6.12 -7.97
N PRO A 28 -10.36 -7.28 -8.58
CA PRO A 28 -11.03 -8.51 -8.19
C PRO A 28 -10.70 -8.94 -6.75
N LEU A 29 -11.68 -9.60 -6.13
CA LEU A 29 -11.50 -10.35 -4.88
C LEU A 29 -11.57 -11.85 -5.22
N VAL A 30 -10.55 -12.63 -4.82
CA VAL A 30 -10.42 -14.05 -5.14
C VAL A 30 -10.25 -14.86 -3.87
N GLU A 31 -10.94 -15.99 -3.76
CA GLU A 31 -10.73 -16.93 -2.68
C GLU A 31 -9.50 -17.81 -2.95
N LEU A 32 -8.58 -17.89 -1.98
CA LEU A 32 -7.39 -18.74 -2.04
C LEU A 32 -7.75 -20.19 -1.64
N SER A 33 -8.58 -20.84 -2.44
CA SER A 33 -9.17 -22.14 -2.10
C SER A 33 -8.17 -23.30 -2.10
N ARG A 34 -7.14 -23.24 -2.94
CA ARG A 34 -6.08 -24.28 -2.98
C ARG A 34 -5.07 -24.09 -1.87
N PHE A 35 -4.78 -22.83 -1.54
CA PHE A 35 -3.88 -22.47 -0.44
C PHE A 35 -4.50 -22.83 0.90
N GLY A 36 -5.79 -22.54 1.06
CA GLY A 36 -6.57 -22.74 2.27
C GLY A 36 -7.09 -24.16 2.50
N LYS A 37 -6.82 -25.13 1.62
CA LYS A 37 -7.44 -26.48 1.63
C LYS A 37 -7.42 -27.21 2.99
N ASN A 38 -6.40 -26.95 3.81
CA ASN A 38 -6.23 -27.58 5.14
C ASN A 38 -6.43 -26.57 6.29
N LEU A 39 -6.96 -25.37 6.00
CA LEU A 39 -7.27 -24.36 7.00
C LEU A 39 -8.74 -24.45 7.38
N ASN A 40 -9.04 -24.29 8.66
CA ASN A 40 -10.40 -24.07 9.09
C ASN A 40 -10.74 -22.58 8.89
N GLY A 41 -11.35 -22.25 7.75
CA GLY A 41 -11.71 -20.89 7.36
C GLY A 41 -11.30 -20.55 5.93
N ARG A 42 -11.51 -19.29 5.53
CA ARG A 42 -11.31 -18.79 4.17
C ARG A 42 -10.35 -17.60 4.13
N ILE A 43 -9.54 -17.49 3.08
CA ILE A 43 -8.73 -16.31 2.80
C ILE A 43 -9.21 -15.69 1.49
N LEU A 44 -9.61 -14.43 1.54
CA LEU A 44 -10.01 -13.63 0.38
C LEU A 44 -8.90 -12.65 0.03
N ALA A 45 -8.39 -12.75 -1.18
CA ALA A 45 -7.27 -11.98 -1.71
C ALA A 45 -7.77 -10.84 -2.62
N LYS A 46 -7.60 -9.60 -2.19
CA LYS A 46 -7.85 -8.40 -2.99
C LYS A 46 -6.67 -8.15 -3.93
N LEU A 47 -6.86 -8.34 -5.23
CA LEU A 47 -5.78 -8.36 -6.22
C LEU A 47 -5.39 -6.94 -6.66
N ASP A 48 -4.82 -6.14 -5.77
CA ASP A 48 -4.45 -4.75 -6.06
C ASP A 48 -3.22 -4.61 -6.98
N TYR A 49 -2.50 -5.69 -7.27
CA TYR A 49 -1.49 -5.70 -8.34
C TYR A 49 -2.11 -5.57 -9.75
N LEU A 50 -3.42 -5.71 -9.89
CA LEU A 50 -4.15 -5.48 -11.15
C LEU A 50 -4.53 -4.00 -11.38
N ASN A 51 -4.14 -3.09 -10.50
CA ASN A 51 -4.14 -1.66 -10.82
C ASN A 51 -3.12 -1.35 -11.92
N PRO A 52 -3.29 -0.26 -12.68
CA PRO A 52 -2.39 0.12 -13.79
C PRO A 52 -0.91 0.21 -13.44
N GLY A 53 -0.57 0.64 -12.22
CA GLY A 53 0.79 0.73 -11.69
C GLY A 53 1.19 -0.49 -10.83
N PHE A 54 0.45 -1.58 -10.94
CA PHE A 54 0.73 -2.87 -10.32
C PHE A 54 0.70 -2.89 -8.78
N SER A 55 0.02 -1.95 -8.14
CA SER A 55 -0.08 -1.94 -6.68
C SER A 55 -1.24 -1.14 -6.12
N LYS A 56 -1.51 -1.36 -4.83
CA LYS A 56 -2.46 -0.55 -4.03
C LYS A 56 -2.09 0.94 -3.95
N LYS A 57 -0.86 1.33 -4.31
CA LYS A 57 -0.40 2.71 -4.26
C LYS A 57 -1.01 3.60 -5.34
N ASP A 58 -1.51 3.05 -6.41
CA ASP A 58 -2.23 3.79 -7.44
C ASP A 58 -3.46 4.48 -6.85
N ARG A 59 -4.18 3.79 -5.96
CA ARG A 59 -5.33 4.36 -5.23
C ARG A 59 -4.92 5.56 -4.38
N ALA A 60 -3.82 5.42 -3.62
CA ALA A 60 -3.30 6.49 -2.78
C ALA A 60 -2.82 7.68 -3.62
N ALA A 61 -2.08 7.41 -4.70
CA ALA A 61 -1.59 8.44 -5.61
C ALA A 61 -2.74 9.24 -6.23
N LEU A 62 -3.76 8.57 -6.74
CA LEU A 62 -4.93 9.21 -7.31
C LEU A 62 -5.66 10.08 -6.28
N GLN A 63 -5.92 9.54 -5.09
CA GLN A 63 -6.69 10.27 -4.09
C GLN A 63 -5.92 11.48 -3.53
N ILE A 64 -4.60 11.35 -3.32
CA ILE A 64 -3.75 12.47 -2.87
C ILE A 64 -3.82 13.62 -3.88
N ILE A 65 -3.67 13.34 -5.18
CA ILE A 65 -3.74 14.38 -6.21
C ILE A 65 -5.14 15.01 -6.27
N LEU A 66 -6.19 14.20 -6.26
CA LEU A 66 -7.57 14.71 -6.29
C LEU A 66 -7.92 15.57 -5.07
N ASP A 67 -7.45 15.20 -3.88
CA ASP A 67 -7.65 15.97 -2.67
C ASP A 67 -6.91 17.31 -2.74
N ALA A 68 -5.65 17.29 -3.19
CA ALA A 68 -4.84 18.49 -3.33
C ALA A 68 -5.39 19.47 -4.39
N GLU A 69 -5.91 18.96 -5.51
CA GLU A 69 -6.64 19.78 -6.48
C GLU A 69 -7.92 20.41 -5.88
N SER A 70 -8.68 19.60 -5.15
CA SER A 70 -9.94 20.05 -4.54
C SER A 70 -9.75 21.08 -3.44
N SER A 71 -8.63 21.00 -2.70
CA SER A 71 -8.27 21.97 -1.65
C SER A 71 -7.57 23.23 -2.21
N GLY A 72 -7.08 23.18 -3.44
CA GLY A 72 -6.26 24.24 -4.04
C GLY A 72 -4.79 24.22 -3.60
N GLU A 73 -4.35 23.19 -2.89
CA GLU A 73 -2.94 23.00 -2.54
C GLU A 73 -2.08 22.62 -3.74
N LEU A 74 -2.67 21.96 -4.73
CA LEU A 74 -2.05 21.66 -6.01
C LEU A 74 -2.75 22.47 -7.11
N VAL A 75 -2.00 23.39 -7.75
CA VAL A 75 -2.52 24.21 -8.83
C VAL A 75 -2.08 23.70 -10.21
N PRO A 76 -2.83 23.98 -11.29
CA PRO A 76 -2.49 23.52 -12.64
C PRO A 76 -1.05 23.90 -13.05
N GLY A 77 -0.31 22.90 -13.56
CA GLY A 77 1.09 23.06 -13.99
C GLY A 77 2.14 23.05 -12.87
N GLN A 78 1.74 23.01 -11.61
CA GLN A 78 2.66 22.89 -10.48
C GLN A 78 3.35 21.52 -10.50
N THR A 79 4.63 21.48 -10.19
CA THR A 79 5.40 20.23 -10.13
C THR A 79 5.02 19.43 -8.89
N VAL A 80 4.65 18.16 -9.08
CA VAL A 80 4.49 17.19 -7.99
C VAL A 80 5.84 16.56 -7.70
N ILE A 81 6.22 16.44 -6.43
CA ILE A 81 7.52 15.89 -6.02
C ILE A 81 7.29 14.90 -4.89
N GLU A 82 7.93 13.72 -4.97
CA GLU A 82 7.82 12.73 -3.90
C GLU A 82 9.06 11.86 -3.77
N LEU A 83 9.42 11.57 -2.51
CA LEU A 83 10.34 10.50 -2.15
C LEU A 83 9.66 9.15 -2.38
N THR A 84 10.27 8.29 -3.18
CA THR A 84 9.67 7.00 -3.46
C THR A 84 10.69 5.88 -3.66
N SER A 85 10.37 4.69 -3.15
CA SER A 85 11.11 3.45 -3.46
C SER A 85 10.53 2.70 -4.67
N GLY A 86 9.42 3.17 -5.26
CA GLY A 86 8.85 2.56 -6.46
C GLY A 86 7.33 2.66 -6.60
N ASN A 87 6.56 1.89 -5.84
CA ASN A 87 5.11 1.76 -6.09
C ASN A 87 4.35 3.09 -6.02
N MET A 88 4.62 3.92 -5.00
CA MET A 88 3.99 5.25 -4.92
C MET A 88 4.40 6.14 -6.11
N GLY A 89 5.69 6.11 -6.47
CA GLY A 89 6.21 6.85 -7.62
C GLY A 89 5.57 6.40 -8.93
N THR A 90 5.35 5.10 -9.11
CA THR A 90 4.65 4.57 -10.29
C THR A 90 3.22 5.09 -10.37
N GLY A 91 2.47 5.02 -9.25
CA GLY A 91 1.11 5.55 -9.20
C GLY A 91 1.06 7.06 -9.47
N LEU A 92 1.96 7.84 -8.86
CA LEU A 92 2.06 9.28 -9.12
C LEU A 92 2.44 9.58 -10.57
N ALA A 93 3.37 8.81 -11.17
CA ALA A 93 3.74 9.00 -12.57
C ALA A 93 2.52 8.82 -13.49
N ILE A 94 1.70 7.79 -13.28
CA ILE A 94 0.46 7.56 -14.04
C ILE A 94 -0.50 8.73 -13.85
N VAL A 95 -0.81 9.09 -12.61
CA VAL A 95 -1.82 10.10 -12.31
C VAL A 95 -1.37 11.48 -12.81
N CYS A 96 -0.13 11.88 -12.56
CA CYS A 96 0.42 13.17 -12.99
C CYS A 96 0.44 13.30 -14.52
N THR A 97 0.83 12.23 -15.23
CA THR A 97 0.79 12.21 -16.71
C THR A 97 -0.61 12.50 -17.23
N ILE A 98 -1.63 11.85 -16.70
CA ILE A 98 -3.01 12.03 -17.15
C ILE A 98 -3.57 13.39 -16.74
N ARG A 99 -3.21 13.88 -15.55
CA ARG A 99 -3.69 15.17 -15.02
C ARG A 99 -2.89 16.38 -15.53
N GLY A 100 -1.80 16.16 -16.26
CA GLY A 100 -0.97 17.23 -16.85
C GLY A 100 -0.02 17.90 -15.85
N TYR A 101 0.40 17.20 -14.80
CA TYR A 101 1.39 17.68 -13.83
C TYR A 101 2.79 17.16 -14.14
N PRO A 102 3.82 18.02 -14.16
CA PRO A 102 5.20 17.55 -14.10
C PRO A 102 5.41 16.74 -12.79
N PHE A 103 6.08 15.59 -12.88
CA PHE A 103 6.36 14.77 -11.71
C PHE A 103 7.85 14.49 -11.55
N ILE A 104 8.39 14.74 -10.35
CA ILE A 104 9.76 14.42 -9.94
C ILE A 104 9.73 13.34 -8.88
N ALA A 105 10.26 12.16 -9.21
CA ALA A 105 10.46 11.06 -8.28
C ALA A 105 11.89 11.11 -7.73
N VAL A 106 12.05 11.23 -6.42
CA VAL A 106 13.37 11.22 -5.76
C VAL A 106 13.57 9.87 -5.11
N MET A 107 14.63 9.14 -5.48
CA MET A 107 14.87 7.80 -4.99
C MET A 107 16.35 7.49 -4.77
N SER A 108 16.64 6.61 -3.83
CA SER A 108 18.00 6.10 -3.61
C SER A 108 18.45 5.21 -4.77
N ARG A 109 19.74 5.27 -5.13
CA ARG A 109 20.37 4.31 -6.05
C ARG A 109 20.38 2.87 -5.52
N GLY A 110 20.15 2.68 -4.22
CA GLY A 110 19.95 1.36 -3.63
C GLY A 110 18.59 0.72 -3.96
N ASN A 111 17.65 1.48 -4.56
CA ASN A 111 16.39 0.91 -5.05
C ASN A 111 16.56 0.29 -6.43
N SER A 112 15.57 -0.54 -6.84
CA SER A 112 15.55 -1.17 -8.17
C SER A 112 15.52 -0.14 -9.30
N MET A 113 16.49 -0.24 -10.21
CA MET A 113 16.59 0.65 -11.37
C MET A 113 15.48 0.45 -12.38
N GLU A 114 14.83 -0.73 -12.40
CA GLU A 114 13.67 -1.03 -13.24
C GLU A 114 12.51 -0.09 -12.89
N ARG A 115 12.31 0.21 -11.62
CA ARG A 115 11.30 1.16 -11.15
C ARG A 115 11.59 2.58 -11.64
N ALA A 116 12.85 3.00 -11.60
CA ALA A 116 13.26 4.28 -12.17
C ALA A 116 13.00 4.36 -13.68
N ARG A 117 13.31 3.28 -14.43
CA ARG A 117 13.04 3.20 -15.87
C ARG A 117 11.56 3.29 -16.17
N MET A 118 10.73 2.57 -15.40
CA MET A 118 9.27 2.58 -15.56
C MET A 118 8.68 3.97 -15.32
N MET A 119 9.07 4.67 -14.25
CA MET A 119 8.63 6.03 -14.00
C MET A 119 9.05 7.01 -15.10
N ARG A 120 10.30 6.89 -15.60
CA ARG A 120 10.76 7.71 -16.74
C ARG A 120 9.97 7.44 -18.02
N ALA A 121 9.63 6.18 -18.30
CA ALA A 121 8.81 5.83 -19.45
C ALA A 121 7.40 6.42 -19.39
N MET A 122 6.91 6.74 -18.19
CA MET A 122 5.65 7.44 -17.93
C MET A 122 5.81 8.98 -17.88
N GLY A 123 6.99 9.53 -18.25
CA GLY A 123 7.24 10.97 -18.31
C GLY A 123 7.77 11.61 -17.03
N ALA A 124 8.02 10.85 -15.97
CA ALA A 124 8.57 11.40 -14.74
C ALA A 124 10.05 11.75 -14.86
N GLU A 125 10.47 12.88 -14.28
CA GLU A 125 11.86 13.13 -13.94
C GLU A 125 12.24 12.25 -12.74
N VAL A 126 13.33 11.49 -12.85
CA VAL A 126 13.81 10.64 -11.74
C VAL A 126 15.16 11.12 -11.29
N VAL A 127 15.20 11.68 -10.07
CA VAL A 127 16.41 12.10 -9.37
C VAL A 127 16.92 10.95 -8.53
N LEU A 128 18.12 10.47 -8.87
CA LEU A 128 18.79 9.38 -8.16
C LEU A 128 19.78 9.93 -7.15
N VAL A 129 19.57 9.61 -5.89
CA VAL A 129 20.45 10.00 -4.77
C VAL A 129 21.40 8.86 -4.45
N ASP A 130 22.70 9.16 -4.37
CA ASP A 130 23.73 8.17 -4.04
C ASP A 130 23.56 7.65 -2.61
N GLN A 131 23.86 6.37 -2.41
CA GLN A 131 23.86 5.74 -1.09
C GLN A 131 24.99 6.34 -0.22
N CYS A 132 24.83 6.24 1.09
CA CYS A 132 25.91 6.55 2.04
C CYS A 132 27.06 5.57 1.85
N HIS A 133 28.29 6.01 2.18
CA HIS A 133 29.50 5.23 1.98
C HIS A 133 29.44 3.84 2.67
N ASP A 134 28.82 3.78 3.84
CA ASP A 134 28.72 2.57 4.65
C ASP A 134 27.47 1.73 4.35
N SER A 135 26.68 2.10 3.35
CA SER A 135 25.48 1.36 2.97
C SER A 135 25.81 0.15 2.12
N VAL A 136 25.10 -0.95 2.34
CA VAL A 136 25.23 -2.15 1.50
C VAL A 136 24.64 -1.84 0.11
N PRO A 137 25.40 -2.07 -0.98
CA PRO A 137 24.89 -1.84 -2.33
C PRO A 137 23.57 -2.58 -2.60
N GLY A 138 22.58 -1.87 -3.11
CA GLY A 138 21.26 -2.44 -3.40
C GLY A 138 20.33 -2.59 -2.18
N GLN A 139 20.73 -2.10 -1.01
CA GLN A 139 19.89 -2.03 0.20
C GLN A 139 19.84 -0.58 0.69
N VAL A 140 18.63 -0.08 0.90
CA VAL A 140 18.42 1.30 1.37
C VAL A 140 18.43 1.33 2.90
N SER A 141 19.40 2.02 3.48
CA SER A 141 19.53 2.21 4.92
C SER A 141 18.72 3.43 5.41
N GLY A 142 18.59 3.57 6.74
CA GLY A 142 18.01 4.79 7.34
C GLY A 142 18.71 6.08 6.93
N PRO A 143 20.06 6.16 7.02
CA PRO A 143 20.83 7.29 6.49
C PRO A 143 20.61 7.57 4.99
N ASP A 144 20.47 6.53 4.15
CA ASP A 144 20.14 6.72 2.73
C ASP A 144 18.79 7.38 2.56
N LEU A 145 17.77 6.92 3.31
CA LEU A 145 16.43 7.52 3.28
C LEU A 145 16.47 8.98 3.72
N GLN A 146 17.25 9.32 4.75
CA GLN A 146 17.39 10.71 5.18
C GLN A 146 18.01 11.59 4.08
N ARG A 147 19.03 11.11 3.38
CA ARG A 147 19.61 11.85 2.23
C ARG A 147 18.58 12.06 1.12
N VAL A 148 17.76 11.06 0.82
CA VAL A 148 16.70 11.21 -0.18
C VAL A 148 15.67 12.23 0.29
N GLU A 149 15.30 12.21 1.57
CA GLU A 149 14.39 13.20 2.18
C GLU A 149 14.92 14.63 2.07
N ASP A 150 16.22 14.83 2.41
CA ASP A 150 16.88 16.15 2.34
C ASP A 150 16.86 16.69 0.89
N VAL A 151 17.17 15.84 -0.09
CA VAL A 151 17.10 16.20 -1.52
C VAL A 151 15.67 16.52 -1.95
N THR A 152 14.70 15.73 -1.48
CA THR A 152 13.28 15.93 -1.81
C THR A 152 12.79 17.27 -1.25
N THR A 153 13.06 17.55 0.02
CA THR A 153 12.70 18.80 0.69
C THR A 153 13.30 20.02 -0.03
N ARG A 154 14.58 19.94 -0.41
CA ARG A 154 15.25 20.99 -1.18
C ARG A 154 14.56 21.22 -2.54
N LEU A 155 14.28 20.16 -3.30
CA LEU A 155 13.61 20.25 -4.59
C LEU A 155 12.20 20.85 -4.49
N VAL A 156 11.46 20.49 -3.44
CA VAL A 156 10.14 21.10 -3.18
C VAL A 156 10.26 22.60 -3.00
N ALA A 157 11.23 23.06 -2.20
CA ALA A 157 11.46 24.49 -1.98
C ALA A 157 11.95 25.21 -3.24
N GLU A 158 12.92 24.65 -3.97
CA GLU A 158 13.49 25.24 -5.19
C GLU A 158 12.49 25.34 -6.34
N ARG A 159 11.59 24.38 -6.48
CA ARG A 159 10.61 24.31 -7.57
C ARG A 159 9.24 24.90 -7.22
N GLY A 160 9.00 25.26 -5.96
CA GLY A 160 7.66 25.60 -5.48
C GLY A 160 6.68 24.43 -5.68
N GLY A 161 7.20 23.20 -5.53
CA GLY A 161 6.46 21.98 -5.86
C GLY A 161 5.48 21.56 -4.77
N PHE A 162 4.48 20.77 -5.16
CA PHE A 162 3.60 20.07 -4.21
C PHE A 162 4.25 18.76 -3.76
N ARG A 163 4.40 18.57 -2.44
CA ARG A 163 4.90 17.32 -1.85
C ARG A 163 3.75 16.31 -1.70
N ALA A 164 3.80 15.20 -2.46
CA ALA A 164 2.79 14.15 -2.39
C ALA A 164 3.10 13.11 -1.29
N ASP A 165 3.31 13.58 -0.05
CA ASP A 165 3.76 12.75 1.08
C ASP A 165 2.72 11.73 1.53
N GLN A 166 2.94 10.45 1.19
CA GLN A 166 2.08 9.35 1.56
C GLN A 166 2.04 9.05 3.07
N PHE A 167 2.99 9.57 3.86
CA PHE A 167 3.01 9.36 5.30
C PHE A 167 2.20 10.41 6.07
N LEU A 168 2.00 11.59 5.47
CA LEU A 168 1.33 12.72 6.11
C LEU A 168 -0.06 13.01 5.54
N LEU A 169 -0.24 12.85 4.22
CA LEU A 169 -1.47 13.24 3.54
C LEU A 169 -2.60 12.23 3.75
N GLU A 170 -3.74 12.74 4.20
CA GLU A 170 -4.96 11.96 4.45
C GLU A 170 -5.50 11.24 3.20
N GLY A 171 -5.21 11.72 2.02
CA GLY A 171 -5.57 11.09 0.74
C GLY A 171 -5.14 9.62 0.66
N ASN A 172 -4.04 9.25 1.28
CA ASN A 172 -3.60 7.85 1.36
C ASN A 172 -4.59 6.97 2.13
N ARG A 173 -5.02 7.38 3.32
CA ARG A 173 -6.04 6.65 4.12
C ARG A 173 -7.40 6.69 3.44
N ARG A 174 -7.78 7.86 2.94
CA ARG A 174 -9.07 8.10 2.31
C ARG A 174 -9.29 7.28 1.05
N ALA A 175 -8.25 7.02 0.26
CA ALA A 175 -8.30 6.13 -0.91
C ALA A 175 -8.80 4.73 -0.56
N HIS A 176 -8.37 4.20 0.56
CA HIS A 176 -8.73 2.86 1.01
C HIS A 176 -10.05 2.83 1.80
N TYR A 177 -10.38 3.91 2.51
CA TYR A 177 -11.68 4.09 3.16
C TYR A 177 -12.82 4.15 2.13
N MET A 178 -12.63 4.92 1.04
CA MET A 178 -13.65 5.12 0.02
C MET A 178 -13.66 4.05 -1.09
N GLY A 179 -12.57 3.29 -1.23
CA GLY A 179 -12.39 2.30 -2.30
C GLY A 179 -12.24 0.88 -1.75
N THR A 180 -11.07 0.53 -1.23
CA THR A 180 -10.75 -0.87 -0.85
C THR A 180 -11.71 -1.43 0.20
N GLY A 181 -12.06 -0.66 1.22
CA GLY A 181 -13.00 -1.10 2.27
C GLY A 181 -14.39 -1.45 1.72
N PRO A 182 -15.08 -0.54 1.02
CA PRO A 182 -16.35 -0.82 0.36
C PRO A 182 -16.30 -1.99 -0.62
N GLU A 183 -15.26 -2.05 -1.48
CA GLU A 183 -15.08 -3.14 -2.44
C GLU A 183 -14.96 -4.52 -1.75
N LEU A 184 -14.27 -4.59 -0.61
CA LEU A 184 -14.15 -5.83 0.16
C LEU A 184 -15.51 -6.31 0.66
N VAL A 185 -16.32 -5.44 1.25
CA VAL A 185 -17.66 -5.78 1.76
C VAL A 185 -18.59 -6.22 0.64
N GLU A 186 -18.66 -5.42 -0.43
CA GLU A 186 -19.52 -5.71 -1.57
C GLU A 186 -19.16 -7.04 -2.26
N GLN A 187 -17.87 -7.21 -2.63
CA GLN A 187 -17.41 -8.39 -3.37
C GLN A 187 -17.43 -9.68 -2.54
N SER A 188 -17.35 -9.58 -1.22
CA SER A 188 -17.49 -10.73 -0.32
C SER A 188 -18.93 -11.05 0.06
N SER A 189 -19.90 -10.26 -0.38
CA SER A 189 -21.30 -10.34 0.06
C SER A 189 -21.40 -10.29 1.59
N ASP A 190 -20.64 -9.36 2.21
CA ASP A 190 -20.62 -9.11 3.66
C ASP A 190 -20.17 -10.31 4.50
N SER A 191 -19.32 -11.17 3.94
CA SER A 191 -18.88 -12.40 4.63
C SER A 191 -17.50 -12.30 5.31
N ILE A 192 -16.93 -11.09 5.48
CA ILE A 192 -15.62 -10.87 6.10
C ILE A 192 -15.75 -10.81 7.61
N ASP A 193 -14.96 -11.63 8.30
CA ASP A 193 -14.81 -11.60 9.77
C ASP A 193 -13.52 -10.88 10.20
N GLY A 194 -12.53 -10.79 9.32
CA GLY A 194 -11.25 -10.15 9.63
C GLY A 194 -10.50 -9.62 8.42
N PHE A 195 -9.60 -8.68 8.71
CA PHE A 195 -8.68 -8.09 7.75
C PHE A 195 -7.28 -8.00 8.33
N CYS A 196 -6.26 -8.30 7.55
CA CYS A 196 -4.88 -8.01 7.94
C CYS A 196 -4.09 -7.47 6.76
N ASP A 197 -3.17 -6.52 7.05
CA ASP A 197 -2.33 -5.91 6.02
C ASP A 197 -0.93 -5.59 6.54
N PHE A 198 0.08 -5.88 5.72
CA PHE A 198 1.48 -5.54 5.96
C PHE A 198 1.67 -4.03 5.88
N VAL A 199 2.21 -3.46 6.97
CA VAL A 199 2.19 -2.01 7.16
C VAL A 199 3.41 -1.32 6.57
N GLY A 200 3.16 -0.42 5.61
CA GLY A 200 4.13 0.56 5.13
C GLY A 200 3.83 1.95 5.71
N SER A 201 3.17 2.81 4.93
CA SER A 201 2.71 4.14 5.39
C SER A 201 1.43 4.08 6.25
N GLY A 202 0.81 2.91 6.38
CA GLY A 202 -0.38 2.71 7.20
C GLY A 202 -1.72 3.01 6.52
N GLY A 203 -1.73 3.70 5.38
CA GLY A 203 -2.96 4.18 4.75
C GLY A 203 -3.97 3.08 4.41
N THR A 204 -3.50 1.94 3.86
CA THR A 204 -4.37 0.81 3.53
C THR A 204 -5.02 0.22 4.78
N LEU A 205 -4.19 -0.14 5.76
CA LEU A 205 -4.70 -0.71 7.02
C LEU A 205 -5.67 0.25 7.70
N ALA A 206 -5.31 1.54 7.80
CA ALA A 206 -6.13 2.55 8.45
C ALA A 206 -7.47 2.77 7.74
N GLY A 207 -7.46 3.01 6.44
CA GLY A 207 -8.67 3.28 5.68
C GLY A 207 -9.63 2.09 5.64
N VAL A 208 -9.11 0.88 5.40
CA VAL A 208 -9.92 -0.34 5.43
C VAL A 208 -10.44 -0.61 6.82
N THR A 209 -9.60 -0.54 7.86
CA THR A 209 -10.05 -0.76 9.26
C THR A 209 -11.15 0.21 9.65
N GLN A 210 -10.97 1.50 9.37
CA GLN A 210 -11.98 2.51 9.67
C GLN A 210 -13.32 2.15 9.01
N PHE A 211 -13.32 1.88 7.71
CA PHE A 211 -14.55 1.52 7.00
C PHE A 211 -15.19 0.25 7.55
N LEU A 212 -14.40 -0.82 7.74
CA LEU A 212 -14.92 -2.10 8.23
C LEU A 212 -15.49 -1.99 9.64
N LYS A 213 -14.84 -1.22 10.54
CA LYS A 213 -15.33 -1.00 11.91
C LYS A 213 -16.59 -0.14 11.97
N GLU A 214 -16.74 0.82 11.06
CA GLU A 214 -17.96 1.62 10.91
C GLU A 214 -19.11 0.78 10.33
N HIS A 215 -18.80 -0.12 9.40
CA HIS A 215 -19.78 -1.03 8.78
C HIS A 215 -20.21 -2.13 9.76
N ASN A 216 -19.27 -2.82 10.39
CA ASN A 216 -19.51 -3.87 11.38
C ASN A 216 -18.37 -3.90 12.42
N PRO A 217 -18.59 -3.39 13.65
CA PRO A 217 -17.58 -3.34 14.69
C PRO A 217 -16.99 -4.71 15.11
N ALA A 218 -17.68 -5.81 14.77
CA ALA A 218 -17.22 -7.16 15.09
C ALA A 218 -16.10 -7.65 14.15
N ILE A 219 -15.91 -7.03 12.99
CA ILE A 219 -14.81 -7.38 12.07
C ILE A 219 -13.47 -7.02 12.73
N ARG A 220 -12.57 -7.99 12.81
CA ARG A 220 -11.28 -7.83 13.47
C ARG A 220 -10.18 -7.41 12.49
N CYS A 221 -9.41 -6.37 12.83
CA CYS A 221 -8.39 -5.81 11.95
C CYS A 221 -7.00 -5.84 12.61
N TYR A 222 -6.01 -6.35 11.86
CA TYR A 222 -4.68 -6.61 12.40
C TYR A 222 -3.59 -5.97 11.54
N ALA A 223 -2.60 -5.38 12.22
CA ALA A 223 -1.36 -4.97 11.57
C ALA A 223 -0.41 -6.16 11.38
N VAL A 224 0.26 -6.23 10.24
CA VAL A 224 1.31 -7.21 9.98
C VAL A 224 2.65 -6.50 9.91
N GLU A 225 3.62 -6.95 10.73
CA GLU A 225 4.97 -6.42 10.82
C GLU A 225 6.02 -7.52 10.58
N PRO A 226 7.24 -7.18 10.12
CA PRO A 226 8.32 -8.15 10.02
C PRO A 226 8.79 -8.58 11.41
N ASP A 227 9.15 -9.86 11.57
CA ASP A 227 9.80 -10.35 12.78
C ASP A 227 11.14 -9.63 13.01
N GLY A 228 11.32 -9.05 14.19
CA GLY A 228 12.47 -8.21 14.54
C GLY A 228 12.40 -6.73 14.06
N ALA A 229 11.28 -6.32 13.45
CA ALA A 229 11.02 -4.93 13.07
C ALA A 229 9.59 -4.49 13.50
N GLU A 230 9.20 -4.83 14.72
CA GLU A 230 7.82 -4.74 15.28
C GLU A 230 7.59 -3.39 15.97
N ALA A 231 7.83 -2.29 15.28
CA ALA A 231 7.79 -0.95 15.89
C ALA A 231 6.38 -0.51 16.30
N LEU A 232 5.35 -0.86 15.54
CA LEU A 232 3.96 -0.50 15.83
C LEU A 232 3.41 -1.28 17.03
N ALA A 233 3.81 -2.56 17.14
CA ALA A 233 3.44 -3.40 18.27
C ALA A 233 4.20 -3.04 19.57
N GLY A 234 5.22 -2.19 19.51
CA GLY A 234 6.16 -1.96 20.62
C GLY A 234 6.99 -3.20 20.96
N GLY A 235 7.18 -4.10 19.97
CA GLY A 235 7.92 -5.35 20.10
C GLY A 235 9.40 -5.19 19.76
N ARG A 236 9.99 -6.27 19.21
CA ARG A 236 11.41 -6.32 18.85
C ARG A 236 11.74 -5.42 17.64
N THR A 237 12.83 -4.68 17.72
CA THR A 237 13.35 -3.82 16.64
C THR A 237 14.86 -4.02 16.42
N ASP A 238 15.37 -5.17 16.81
CA ASP A 238 16.81 -5.51 16.82
C ASP A 238 17.29 -6.12 15.48
N THR A 239 16.37 -6.50 14.60
CA THR A 239 16.68 -7.09 13.28
C THR A 239 15.97 -6.33 12.15
N PRO A 240 16.34 -5.05 11.91
CA PRO A 240 15.62 -4.19 10.95
C PRO A 240 15.83 -4.58 9.48
N GLY A 241 16.82 -5.42 9.19
CA GLY A 241 17.20 -5.84 7.84
C GLY A 241 16.36 -6.99 7.30
N HIS A 242 15.05 -6.78 7.07
CA HIS A 242 14.15 -7.78 6.49
C HIS A 242 14.01 -7.64 4.95
N ARG A 243 13.51 -8.71 4.29
CA ARG A 243 13.34 -8.77 2.83
C ARG A 243 11.93 -8.36 2.34
N ILE A 244 11.00 -8.12 3.25
CA ILE A 244 9.62 -7.77 2.91
C ILE A 244 9.56 -6.29 2.52
N GLN A 245 9.66 -6.00 1.24
CA GLN A 245 9.69 -4.63 0.73
C GLN A 245 8.34 -3.92 0.88
N GLY A 246 8.40 -2.59 1.06
CA GLY A 246 7.24 -1.70 1.07
C GLY A 246 6.65 -1.40 2.45
N GLY A 247 7.28 -1.87 3.53
CA GLY A 247 6.86 -1.60 4.91
C GLY A 247 7.92 -1.99 5.92
N GLY A 248 7.56 -2.07 7.20
CA GLY A 248 8.49 -2.40 8.27
C GLY A 248 9.55 -1.32 8.52
N TYR A 249 9.18 -0.04 8.40
CA TYR A 249 10.13 1.09 8.44
C TYR A 249 10.55 1.52 9.86
N LEU A 250 10.32 0.70 10.86
CA LEU A 250 10.63 1.00 12.27
C LEU A 250 10.03 2.32 12.79
N LYS A 251 8.89 2.73 12.25
CA LYS A 251 8.15 3.90 12.69
C LYS A 251 7.09 3.49 13.71
N PRO A 252 7.26 3.80 15.01
CA PRO A 252 6.29 3.41 16.04
C PRO A 252 4.98 4.18 15.95
N HIS A 253 5.00 5.32 15.24
CA HIS A 253 3.82 6.14 15.01
C HIS A 253 3.68 6.47 13.53
N LEU A 254 2.50 6.19 12.98
CA LEU A 254 2.11 6.53 11.61
C LEU A 254 0.88 7.43 11.66
N CYS A 255 0.94 8.59 11.01
CA CYS A 255 -0.17 9.55 10.98
C CYS A 255 -1.48 8.89 10.51
N ALA A 256 -1.41 8.04 9.49
CA ALA A 256 -2.57 7.35 8.97
C ALA A 256 -3.27 6.44 10.00
N LEU A 257 -2.55 5.90 10.98
CA LEU A 257 -3.10 5.02 12.03
C LEU A 257 -3.56 5.78 13.27
N ALA A 258 -3.39 7.10 13.31
CA ALA A 258 -3.84 7.90 14.45
C ALA A 258 -5.35 7.74 14.65
N GLY A 259 -5.76 7.37 15.87
CA GLY A 259 -7.16 7.13 16.22
C GLY A 259 -7.78 5.84 15.68
N ILE A 260 -7.04 5.02 14.95
CA ILE A 260 -7.51 3.74 14.44
C ILE A 260 -7.31 2.65 15.50
N LYS A 261 -8.39 1.98 15.87
CA LYS A 261 -8.35 0.87 16.82
C LYS A 261 -8.13 -0.45 16.09
N LEU A 262 -6.95 -1.02 16.26
CA LEU A 262 -6.61 -2.37 15.78
C LEU A 262 -6.94 -3.43 16.84
N ASP A 263 -7.24 -4.65 16.41
CA ASP A 263 -7.53 -5.78 17.29
C ASP A 263 -6.26 -6.57 17.64
N GLY A 264 -5.15 -6.32 16.96
CA GLY A 264 -3.86 -6.92 17.26
C GLY A 264 -2.79 -6.67 16.23
N TYR A 265 -1.62 -7.27 16.50
CA TYR A 265 -0.42 -7.17 15.67
C TYR A 265 0.11 -8.58 15.41
N LEU A 266 0.49 -8.84 14.17
CA LEU A 266 1.01 -10.14 13.75
C LEU A 266 2.42 -9.94 13.18
N ARG A 267 3.33 -10.77 13.61
CA ARG A 267 4.70 -10.80 13.09
C ARG A 267 4.85 -11.92 12.07
N VAL A 268 5.58 -11.63 11.01
CA VAL A 268 5.88 -12.55 9.92
C VAL A 268 7.37 -12.50 9.61
N SER A 269 8.03 -13.64 9.60
CA SER A 269 9.44 -13.75 9.22
C SER A 269 9.61 -13.68 7.69
N ASP A 270 10.82 -13.37 7.24
CA ASP A 270 11.18 -13.41 5.82
C ASP A 270 10.91 -14.78 5.18
N SER A 271 11.22 -15.87 5.91
CA SER A 271 11.00 -17.24 5.42
C SER A 271 9.51 -17.53 5.20
N GLU A 272 8.65 -17.14 6.12
CA GLU A 272 7.19 -17.29 5.99
C GLU A 272 6.66 -16.48 4.81
N ALA A 273 7.07 -15.22 4.69
CA ALA A 273 6.63 -14.34 3.60
C ALA A 273 7.07 -14.85 2.23
N ILE A 274 8.34 -15.28 2.10
CA ILE A 274 8.89 -15.81 0.84
C ILE A 274 8.21 -17.13 0.48
N GLN A 275 8.03 -18.03 1.45
CA GLN A 275 7.36 -19.32 1.22
C GLN A 275 5.91 -19.08 0.75
N CYS A 276 5.14 -18.24 1.45
CA CYS A 276 3.76 -17.94 1.05
C CYS A 276 3.67 -17.27 -0.32
N ALA A 277 4.58 -16.35 -0.67
CA ALA A 277 4.60 -15.75 -2.01
C ALA A 277 4.87 -16.80 -3.11
N ARG A 278 5.80 -17.73 -2.90
CA ARG A 278 6.06 -18.85 -3.83
C ARG A 278 4.87 -19.78 -3.96
N GLU A 279 4.23 -20.10 -2.83
CA GLU A 279 3.07 -20.97 -2.82
C GLU A 279 1.84 -20.32 -3.48
N LEU A 280 1.64 -18.99 -3.33
CA LEU A 280 0.64 -18.23 -4.08
C LEU A 280 0.81 -18.42 -5.58
N ALA A 281 2.04 -18.28 -6.08
CA ALA A 281 2.32 -18.50 -7.49
C ALA A 281 2.08 -19.97 -7.91
N ALA A 282 2.58 -20.93 -7.14
CA ALA A 282 2.52 -22.35 -7.50
C ALA A 282 1.12 -22.97 -7.37
N LYS A 283 0.31 -22.52 -6.41
CA LYS A 283 -1.00 -23.12 -6.11
C LYS A 283 -2.17 -22.33 -6.68
N GLU A 284 -2.10 -20.99 -6.64
CA GLU A 284 -3.20 -20.11 -7.05
C GLU A 284 -2.95 -19.38 -8.37
N GLY A 285 -1.70 -19.48 -8.93
CA GLY A 285 -1.32 -18.74 -10.13
C GLY A 285 -1.16 -17.24 -9.91
N ILE A 286 -1.01 -16.80 -8.64
CA ILE A 286 -0.89 -15.40 -8.25
C ILE A 286 0.58 -15.09 -8.00
N PHE A 287 1.22 -14.39 -8.96
CA PHE A 287 2.59 -13.92 -8.81
C PHE A 287 2.60 -12.54 -8.15
N ALA A 288 3.09 -12.47 -6.91
CA ALA A 288 3.03 -11.27 -6.09
C ALA A 288 4.28 -11.09 -5.22
N GLY A 289 4.45 -9.90 -4.64
CA GLY A 289 5.58 -9.55 -3.79
C GLY A 289 5.58 -10.25 -2.42
N PHE A 290 6.70 -10.16 -1.68
CA PHE A 290 6.82 -10.76 -0.35
C PHE A 290 5.87 -10.13 0.68
N SER A 291 5.44 -8.88 0.50
CA SER A 291 4.39 -8.26 1.33
C SER A 291 3.04 -8.97 1.18
N ALA A 292 2.71 -9.43 -0.02
CA ALA A 292 1.53 -10.28 -0.25
C ALA A 292 1.68 -11.64 0.46
N GLY A 293 2.88 -12.25 0.36
CA GLY A 293 3.21 -13.46 1.12
C GLY A 293 3.08 -13.27 2.63
N ALA A 294 3.52 -12.12 3.15
CA ALA A 294 3.37 -11.78 4.56
C ALA A 294 1.90 -11.67 4.98
N ASN A 295 1.06 -11.04 4.16
CA ASN A 295 -0.37 -10.94 4.40
C ASN A 295 -1.04 -12.32 4.48
N VAL A 296 -0.73 -13.21 3.53
CA VAL A 296 -1.26 -14.57 3.54
C VAL A 296 -0.74 -15.38 4.73
N ALA A 297 0.55 -15.29 5.07
CA ALA A 297 1.11 -15.95 6.26
C ALA A 297 0.41 -15.49 7.54
N ALA A 298 0.15 -14.19 7.68
CA ALA A 298 -0.58 -13.64 8.81
C ALA A 298 -2.03 -14.16 8.88
N ALA A 299 -2.76 -14.15 7.75
CA ALA A 299 -4.10 -14.71 7.69
C ALA A 299 -4.14 -16.20 8.08
N MET A 300 -3.15 -16.98 7.62
CA MET A 300 -3.02 -18.40 8.04
C MET A 300 -2.80 -18.56 9.55
N LYS A 301 -1.99 -17.69 10.17
CA LYS A 301 -1.77 -17.70 11.63
C LYS A 301 -3.08 -17.45 12.35
N LEU A 302 -3.87 -16.49 11.92
CA LEU A 302 -5.18 -16.17 12.48
C LEU A 302 -6.15 -17.37 12.37
N LEU A 303 -6.23 -18.00 11.18
CA LEU A 303 -7.10 -19.15 10.94
C LEU A 303 -6.67 -20.42 11.69
N ARG A 304 -5.40 -20.51 12.09
CA ARG A 304 -4.89 -21.60 12.94
C ARG A 304 -5.06 -21.34 14.43
N SER A 305 -5.52 -20.15 14.80
CA SER A 305 -5.66 -19.73 16.19
C SER A 305 -7.05 -19.13 16.48
N GLU A 306 -7.10 -17.89 16.85
CA GLU A 306 -8.28 -17.20 17.38
C GLU A 306 -9.37 -16.90 16.35
N MET A 307 -9.09 -17.07 15.06
CA MET A 307 -10.07 -16.87 13.98
C MET A 307 -10.36 -18.16 13.18
N ALA A 308 -10.22 -19.30 13.80
CA ALA A 308 -10.60 -20.58 13.17
C ALA A 308 -12.08 -20.56 12.74
N GLY A 309 -12.36 -21.04 11.54
CA GLY A 309 -13.71 -21.04 10.93
C GLY A 309 -14.14 -19.72 10.33
N LYS A 310 -13.28 -18.68 10.34
CA LYS A 310 -13.59 -17.31 9.90
C LYS A 310 -13.14 -17.02 8.46
N THR A 311 -13.60 -15.91 7.92
CA THR A 311 -13.19 -15.38 6.61
C THR A 311 -12.29 -14.17 6.81
N ILE A 312 -11.04 -14.24 6.33
CA ILE A 312 -10.05 -13.16 6.45
C ILE A 312 -9.74 -12.60 5.08
N ALA A 313 -9.85 -11.28 4.93
CA ALA A 313 -9.44 -10.57 3.73
C ALA A 313 -7.99 -10.06 3.86
N VAL A 314 -7.27 -10.09 2.75
CA VAL A 314 -5.90 -9.56 2.61
C VAL A 314 -5.73 -8.82 1.29
N VAL A 315 -4.75 -7.89 1.21
CA VAL A 315 -4.41 -7.22 -0.04
C VAL A 315 -3.17 -7.86 -0.66
N ILE A 316 -3.21 -8.09 -1.96
CA ILE A 316 -2.14 -8.68 -2.77
C ILE A 316 -1.57 -7.62 -3.72
N CYS A 317 -0.22 -7.35 -3.60
CA CYS A 317 0.54 -6.42 -4.45
C CYS A 317 1.81 -7.06 -5.00
#